data_59c775acbde2bdfa6f8e1d5f2ac511c2
#
_entry.id   59c775acbde2bdfa6f8e1d5f2ac511c2
#
_cell.length_a   1.000
_cell.length_b   1.000
_cell.length_c   1.000
_cell.angle_alpha   90.00
_cell.angle_beta   90.00
_cell.angle_gamma   90.00
#
_symmetry.space_group_name_H-M   'P 1'
#
loop_
_entity.id
_entity.type
_entity.pdbx_description
1 polymer ?
#
loop_
_entity_poly.entity_id
_entity_poly.type
_entity_poly.pdbx_seq_one_letter_code
_entity_poly.pdbx_strand_id
1 'polypeptide(L)'
;MSCVALLFVVTCILASSVCTGANQIVIGVNAELTGGIPVVGRSCKNAAEMAVEEVNKAGGLEVAGTKYTIRLIVEDNEDRPESSAAVAQKLISQNQVLAIIGANASRNAIPPSQICEDAKTPMISPWSTNVKTTQGKKYVFRACMIDDFQGLVCARFAKDHLKAEKAAVLYDVASEYNKGIAEEFKKSFEALGGKVVSFESYTTGDQDFSSQLTRIVRASPKVLFLPNYYSEVPLQIQQARRLGFTGDFLGSDGWGSPEIIKLGGSDMEGQFFSTHYAPDIATPTAQKFIKAYEERYKELPDDVAALTFDSFGMLFQAIKAAGKIDRASLRDALAQITKYEGVTGTMRFEGTGDPVKSAVIIQIKDGKFTYFASVGP
;
A
#
# COMPACT_ATOMS: atom_id res chain seq x y z
N MET A 1 -3.23 -72.66 -57.58
CA MET A 1 -3.98 -71.45 -57.11
C MET A 1 -3.35 -71.01 -55.78
N SER A 2 -2.43 -70.05 -55.85
CA SER A 2 -1.69 -69.58 -54.66
C SER A 2 -2.26 -68.24 -54.21
N CYS A 3 -2.79 -68.18 -52.98
CA CYS A 3 -3.22 -66.93 -52.37
C CYS A 3 -2.03 -66.27 -51.67
N VAL A 4 -1.64 -65.12 -52.16
CA VAL A 4 -0.66 -64.21 -51.43
C VAL A 4 -1.45 -63.32 -50.50
N ALA A 5 -1.21 -63.44 -49.20
CA ALA A 5 -1.76 -62.55 -48.17
C ALA A 5 -0.81 -61.35 -48.00
N LEU A 6 -1.31 -60.16 -48.27
CA LEU A 6 -0.62 -58.89 -48.10
C LEU A 6 -0.84 -58.39 -46.66
N LEU A 7 0.23 -58.39 -45.89
CA LEU A 7 0.21 -57.87 -44.46
C LEU A 7 0.46 -56.36 -44.48
N PHE A 8 -0.57 -55.57 -44.14
CA PHE A 8 -0.41 -54.12 -43.88
C PHE A 8 0.04 -53.91 -42.45
N VAL A 9 1.26 -53.46 -42.30
CA VAL A 9 1.76 -52.96 -40.98
C VAL A 9 1.36 -51.48 -40.85
N VAL A 10 0.41 -51.20 -40.00
CA VAL A 10 0.03 -49.81 -39.61
C VAL A 10 0.96 -49.39 -38.49
N THR A 11 1.93 -48.55 -38.82
CA THR A 11 2.79 -47.93 -37.82
C THR A 11 2.06 -46.77 -37.17
N CYS A 12 1.47 -46.95 -35.96
CA CYS A 12 0.96 -45.88 -35.13
C CYS A 12 2.12 -45.06 -34.55
N ILE A 13 2.36 -43.91 -35.13
CA ILE A 13 3.24 -42.89 -34.51
C ILE A 13 2.46 -42.27 -33.35
N LEU A 14 2.72 -42.73 -32.12
CA LEU A 14 2.29 -42.04 -30.89
C LEU A 14 3.07 -40.73 -30.79
N ALA A 15 2.47 -39.63 -31.23
CA ALA A 15 2.92 -38.31 -30.91
C ALA A 15 2.70 -38.10 -29.41
N SER A 16 3.75 -38.34 -28.61
CA SER A 16 3.79 -37.95 -27.20
C SER A 16 3.72 -36.43 -27.15
N SER A 17 2.52 -35.90 -26.93
CA SER A 17 2.36 -34.52 -26.53
C SER A 17 3.08 -34.37 -25.18
N VAL A 18 4.33 -33.90 -25.21
CA VAL A 18 5.00 -33.39 -24.03
C VAL A 18 4.20 -32.17 -23.58
N CYS A 19 3.32 -32.39 -22.61
CA CYS A 19 2.69 -31.31 -21.88
C CYS A 19 3.84 -30.67 -21.09
N THR A 20 4.57 -29.74 -21.71
CA THR A 20 5.50 -28.87 -20.99
C THR A 20 4.63 -28.05 -20.04
N GLY A 21 4.57 -28.48 -18.78
CA GLY A 21 4.00 -27.67 -17.72
C GLY A 21 4.64 -26.29 -17.83
N ALA A 22 3.84 -25.27 -18.14
CA ALA A 22 4.34 -23.91 -18.30
C ALA A 22 5.09 -23.54 -17.05
N ASN A 23 6.37 -23.12 -17.16
CA ASN A 23 7.13 -22.61 -16.05
C ASN A 23 6.32 -21.52 -15.38
N GLN A 24 6.06 -21.67 -14.08
CA GLN A 24 5.14 -20.79 -13.35
C GLN A 24 5.80 -20.25 -12.09
N ILE A 25 5.66 -18.95 -11.87
CA ILE A 25 6.01 -18.28 -10.62
C ILE A 25 4.72 -18.00 -9.88
N VAL A 26 4.63 -18.43 -8.61
CA VAL A 26 3.46 -18.21 -7.76
C VAL A 26 3.73 -17.03 -6.84
N ILE A 27 2.85 -16.02 -6.86
CA ILE A 27 2.92 -14.82 -6.00
C ILE A 27 1.63 -14.76 -5.19
N GLY A 28 1.78 -14.54 -3.88
CA GLY A 28 0.66 -14.36 -2.96
C GLY A 28 0.32 -12.88 -2.77
N VAL A 29 -0.96 -12.58 -2.58
CA VAL A 29 -1.46 -11.28 -2.13
C VAL A 29 -2.24 -11.50 -0.83
N ASN A 30 -1.87 -10.73 0.19
CA ASN A 30 -2.54 -10.68 1.48
C ASN A 30 -3.23 -9.31 1.56
N ALA A 31 -4.55 -9.27 1.50
CA ALA A 31 -5.29 -8.02 1.33
C ALA A 31 -6.55 -7.95 2.20
N GLU A 32 -6.94 -6.74 2.58
CA GLU A 32 -8.11 -6.38 3.38
C GLU A 32 -9.38 -6.33 2.49
N LEU A 33 -9.81 -7.48 1.93
CA LEU A 33 -10.94 -7.50 0.99
C LEU A 33 -12.28 -7.30 1.68
N THR A 34 -12.36 -7.65 2.97
CA THR A 34 -13.51 -7.39 3.85
C THR A 34 -13.05 -6.67 5.11
N GLY A 35 -13.98 -6.33 6.02
CA GLY A 35 -13.68 -5.65 7.28
C GLY A 35 -13.84 -4.13 7.21
N GLY A 36 -13.00 -3.38 7.93
CA GLY A 36 -13.13 -1.93 8.12
C GLY A 36 -12.66 -1.08 6.95
N ILE A 37 -11.78 -1.60 6.09
CA ILE A 37 -11.16 -0.87 4.96
C ILE A 37 -11.19 -1.67 3.65
N PRO A 38 -12.36 -2.18 3.21
CA PRO A 38 -12.44 -3.08 2.04
C PRO A 38 -12.06 -2.41 0.72
N VAL A 39 -12.13 -1.08 0.63
CA VAL A 39 -11.67 -0.34 -0.55
C VAL A 39 -10.17 -0.50 -0.74
N VAL A 40 -9.39 -0.44 0.34
CA VAL A 40 -7.94 -0.67 0.32
C VAL A 40 -7.60 -2.05 -0.26
N GLY A 41 -8.25 -3.10 0.23
CA GLY A 41 -8.03 -4.47 -0.28
C GLY A 41 -8.45 -4.63 -1.73
N ARG A 42 -9.57 -4.02 -2.14
CA ARG A 42 -10.02 -4.03 -3.54
C ARG A 42 -9.03 -3.33 -4.45
N SER A 43 -8.53 -2.16 -4.08
CA SER A 43 -7.51 -1.42 -4.84
C SER A 43 -6.23 -2.24 -4.99
N CYS A 44 -5.77 -2.87 -3.92
CA CYS A 44 -4.63 -3.78 -3.93
C CYS A 44 -4.85 -4.96 -4.89
N LYS A 45 -5.98 -5.67 -4.78
CA LYS A 45 -6.33 -6.78 -5.67
C LYS A 45 -6.37 -6.35 -7.14
N ASN A 46 -7.07 -5.25 -7.43
CA ASN A 46 -7.23 -4.75 -8.79
C ASN A 46 -5.87 -4.44 -9.45
N ALA A 47 -4.99 -3.74 -8.75
CA ALA A 47 -3.66 -3.41 -9.27
C ALA A 47 -2.77 -4.65 -9.41
N ALA A 48 -2.85 -5.61 -8.49
CA ALA A 48 -2.13 -6.88 -8.55
C ALA A 48 -2.54 -7.70 -9.78
N GLU A 49 -3.86 -7.85 -10.01
CA GLU A 49 -4.40 -8.55 -11.18
C GLU A 49 -3.96 -7.86 -12.49
N MET A 50 -3.97 -6.53 -12.53
CA MET A 50 -3.55 -5.76 -13.70
C MET A 50 -2.06 -5.96 -14.00
N ALA A 51 -1.20 -5.86 -13.00
CA ALA A 51 0.25 -6.03 -13.15
C ALA A 51 0.60 -7.45 -13.66
N VAL A 52 -0.02 -8.47 -13.08
CA VAL A 52 0.20 -9.86 -13.49
C VAL A 52 -0.34 -10.14 -14.91
N GLU A 53 -1.51 -9.60 -15.24
CA GLU A 53 -2.09 -9.79 -16.55
C GLU A 53 -1.26 -9.11 -17.65
N GLU A 54 -0.72 -7.91 -17.42
CA GLU A 54 0.19 -7.25 -18.36
C GLU A 54 1.42 -8.13 -18.67
N VAL A 55 2.06 -8.68 -17.66
CA VAL A 55 3.22 -9.57 -17.84
C VAL A 55 2.84 -10.85 -18.58
N ASN A 56 1.75 -11.49 -18.20
CA ASN A 56 1.31 -12.74 -18.83
C ASN A 56 0.90 -12.52 -20.29
N LYS A 57 0.21 -11.42 -20.62
CA LYS A 57 -0.14 -11.05 -22.01
C LYS A 57 1.08 -10.75 -22.87
N ALA A 58 2.16 -10.24 -22.26
CA ALA A 58 3.44 -10.03 -22.94
C ALA A 58 4.23 -11.33 -23.17
N GLY A 59 3.68 -12.49 -22.80
CA GLY A 59 4.30 -13.81 -22.96
C GLY A 59 5.08 -14.29 -21.74
N GLY A 60 4.86 -13.66 -20.57
CA GLY A 60 5.48 -14.03 -19.29
C GLY A 60 6.73 -13.24 -18.94
N LEU A 61 7.25 -13.51 -17.75
CA LEU A 61 8.46 -12.90 -17.24
C LEU A 61 9.68 -13.73 -17.68
N GLU A 62 10.61 -13.10 -18.39
CA GLU A 62 11.85 -13.77 -18.82
C GLU A 62 12.90 -13.70 -17.71
N VAL A 63 13.42 -14.88 -17.30
CA VAL A 63 14.47 -15.03 -16.29
C VAL A 63 15.53 -15.98 -16.84
N ALA A 64 16.74 -15.52 -17.02
CA ALA A 64 17.87 -16.28 -17.56
C ALA A 64 17.54 -17.08 -18.84
N GLY A 65 16.81 -16.44 -19.78
CA GLY A 65 16.40 -17.04 -21.06
C GLY A 65 15.16 -17.96 -20.97
N THR A 66 14.59 -18.17 -19.80
CA THR A 66 13.36 -18.95 -19.62
C THR A 66 12.18 -18.03 -19.33
N LYS A 67 11.06 -18.25 -20.01
CA LYS A 67 9.81 -17.51 -19.79
C LYS A 67 8.95 -18.20 -18.73
N TYR A 68 8.44 -17.42 -17.80
CA TYR A 68 7.58 -17.86 -16.71
C TYR A 68 6.25 -17.10 -16.75
N THR A 69 5.14 -17.81 -16.66
CA THR A 69 3.85 -17.19 -16.36
C THR A 69 3.73 -16.92 -14.86
N ILE A 70 3.01 -15.86 -14.51
CA ILE A 70 2.74 -15.53 -13.12
C ILE A 70 1.38 -16.08 -12.73
N ARG A 71 1.33 -16.84 -11.63
CA ARG A 71 0.09 -17.24 -10.97
C ARG A 71 -0.10 -16.42 -9.73
N LEU A 72 -1.21 -15.69 -9.68
CA LEU A 72 -1.60 -14.88 -8.54
C LEU A 72 -2.53 -15.67 -7.63
N ILE A 73 -2.29 -15.60 -6.31
CA ILE A 73 -3.19 -16.11 -5.27
C ILE A 73 -3.52 -14.93 -4.36
N VAL A 74 -4.79 -14.55 -4.33
CA VAL A 74 -5.27 -13.44 -3.51
C VAL A 74 -6.09 -14.01 -2.34
N GLU A 75 -5.71 -13.64 -1.12
CA GLU A 75 -6.37 -14.08 0.11
C GLU A 75 -6.86 -12.88 0.91
N ASP A 76 -8.06 -13.01 1.46
CA ASP A 76 -8.67 -12.01 2.34
C ASP A 76 -8.17 -12.18 3.77
N ASN A 77 -7.66 -11.11 4.36
CA ASN A 77 -7.25 -11.10 5.76
C ASN A 77 -8.33 -10.54 6.70
N GLU A 78 -9.51 -10.20 6.15
CA GLU A 78 -10.67 -9.71 6.90
C GLU A 78 -10.39 -8.42 7.71
N ASP A 79 -9.33 -7.69 7.34
CA ASP A 79 -8.81 -6.55 8.09
C ASP A 79 -8.48 -6.87 9.57
N ARG A 80 -7.96 -8.09 9.81
CA ARG A 80 -7.64 -8.59 11.16
C ARG A 80 -6.20 -9.10 11.22
N PRO A 81 -5.43 -8.70 12.24
CA PRO A 81 -4.03 -9.11 12.40
C PRO A 81 -3.82 -10.62 12.41
N GLU A 82 -4.70 -11.36 13.11
CA GLU A 82 -4.60 -12.82 13.25
C GLU A 82 -4.92 -13.51 11.92
N SER A 83 -5.94 -13.06 11.20
CA SER A 83 -6.29 -13.57 9.87
C SER A 83 -5.16 -13.28 8.88
N SER A 84 -4.56 -12.10 8.94
CA SER A 84 -3.43 -11.73 8.09
C SER A 84 -2.20 -12.61 8.33
N ALA A 85 -1.90 -12.93 9.59
CA ALA A 85 -0.85 -13.88 9.95
C ALA A 85 -1.14 -15.28 9.39
N ALA A 86 -2.37 -15.77 9.53
CA ALA A 86 -2.79 -17.07 9.02
C ALA A 86 -2.73 -17.14 7.48
N VAL A 87 -3.12 -16.06 6.79
CA VAL A 87 -2.97 -15.92 5.33
C VAL A 87 -1.51 -16.05 4.91
N ALA A 88 -0.60 -15.36 5.57
CA ALA A 88 0.83 -15.47 5.25
C ALA A 88 1.35 -16.91 5.44
N GLN A 89 1.00 -17.56 6.54
CA GLN A 89 1.35 -18.96 6.77
C GLN A 89 0.82 -19.89 5.67
N LYS A 90 -0.44 -19.72 5.26
CA LYS A 90 -1.07 -20.49 4.17
C LYS A 90 -0.35 -20.28 2.84
N LEU A 91 -0.10 -19.02 2.47
CA LEU A 91 0.61 -18.69 1.23
C LEU A 91 2.01 -19.28 1.18
N ILE A 92 2.74 -19.30 2.31
CA ILE A 92 4.09 -19.83 2.41
C ILE A 92 4.11 -21.36 2.40
N SER A 93 3.30 -22.00 3.27
CA SER A 93 3.40 -23.43 3.55
C SER A 93 2.60 -24.29 2.57
N GLN A 94 1.40 -23.85 2.19
CA GLN A 94 0.51 -24.63 1.31
C GLN A 94 0.66 -24.23 -0.14
N ASN A 95 0.75 -22.93 -0.43
CA ASN A 95 0.82 -22.44 -1.80
C ASN A 95 2.25 -22.26 -2.31
N GLN A 96 3.26 -22.34 -1.44
CA GLN A 96 4.69 -22.26 -1.75
C GLN A 96 5.04 -21.04 -2.63
N VAL A 97 4.44 -19.89 -2.32
CA VAL A 97 4.67 -18.65 -3.06
C VAL A 97 6.12 -18.21 -3.03
N LEU A 98 6.61 -17.64 -4.12
CA LEU A 98 7.94 -17.05 -4.21
C LEU A 98 8.05 -15.79 -3.34
N ALA A 99 7.00 -14.97 -3.33
CA ALA A 99 6.90 -13.73 -2.58
C ALA A 99 5.45 -13.43 -2.20
N ILE A 100 5.27 -12.54 -1.21
CA ILE A 100 3.97 -12.02 -0.78
C ILE A 100 3.93 -10.50 -1.02
N ILE A 101 2.85 -10.01 -1.64
CA ILE A 101 2.51 -8.59 -1.68
C ILE A 101 1.40 -8.33 -0.65
N GLY A 102 1.58 -7.29 0.17
CA GLY A 102 0.66 -7.00 1.28
C GLY A 102 1.18 -7.58 2.62
N ALA A 103 0.47 -7.38 3.75
CA ALA A 103 -0.77 -6.64 3.81
C ALA A 103 -0.55 -5.12 3.71
N ASN A 104 -1.64 -4.36 3.62
CA ASN A 104 -1.60 -2.92 3.40
C ASN A 104 -1.60 -2.14 4.72
N ALA A 105 -2.61 -2.30 5.56
CA ALA A 105 -2.67 -1.65 6.86
C ALA A 105 -1.57 -2.16 7.81
N SER A 106 -0.93 -1.28 8.58
CA SER A 106 0.21 -1.66 9.43
C SER A 106 -0.16 -2.70 10.49
N ARG A 107 -1.38 -2.63 11.06
CA ARG A 107 -1.89 -3.65 11.98
C ARG A 107 -1.89 -5.06 11.37
N ASN A 108 -2.15 -5.14 10.06
CA ASN A 108 -2.21 -6.38 9.30
C ASN A 108 -0.87 -6.76 8.65
N ALA A 109 0.05 -5.80 8.46
CA ALA A 109 1.35 -6.04 7.85
C ALA A 109 2.42 -6.47 8.86
N ILE A 110 2.37 -5.97 10.09
CA ILE A 110 3.37 -6.26 11.13
C ILE A 110 3.41 -7.76 11.49
N PRO A 111 2.30 -8.46 11.80
CA PRO A 111 2.36 -9.88 12.13
C PRO A 111 2.89 -10.76 10.99
N PRO A 112 2.38 -10.67 9.74
CA PRO A 112 2.92 -11.48 8.65
C PRO A 112 4.37 -11.13 8.29
N SER A 113 4.84 -9.90 8.55
CA SER A 113 6.23 -9.53 8.28
C SER A 113 7.22 -10.38 9.06
N GLN A 114 6.93 -10.71 10.33
CA GLN A 114 7.77 -11.60 11.13
C GLN A 114 7.71 -13.03 10.60
N ILE A 115 6.55 -13.52 10.21
CA ILE A 115 6.38 -14.86 9.60
C ILE A 115 7.17 -14.97 8.29
N CYS A 116 7.14 -13.95 7.46
CA CYS A 116 7.90 -13.89 6.21
C CYS A 116 9.42 -13.86 6.45
N GLU A 117 9.88 -13.09 7.46
CA GLU A 117 11.29 -13.05 7.86
C GLU A 117 11.77 -14.42 8.32
N ASP A 118 11.05 -15.07 9.24
CA ASP A 118 11.41 -16.37 9.80
C ASP A 118 11.41 -17.48 8.73
N ALA A 119 10.43 -17.44 7.81
CA ALA A 119 10.30 -18.35 6.68
C ALA A 119 11.21 -17.98 5.48
N LYS A 120 12.01 -16.93 5.59
CA LYS A 120 12.87 -16.42 4.51
C LYS A 120 12.10 -16.26 3.19
N THR A 121 10.90 -15.72 3.26
CA THR A 121 10.02 -15.45 2.12
C THR A 121 9.94 -13.95 1.90
N PRO A 122 10.37 -13.42 0.75
CA PRO A 122 10.24 -11.98 0.47
C PRO A 122 8.80 -11.49 0.57
N MET A 123 8.62 -10.38 1.28
CA MET A 123 7.36 -9.68 1.43
C MET A 123 7.55 -8.22 1.01
N ILE A 124 6.64 -7.67 0.22
CA ILE A 124 6.58 -6.24 -0.08
C ILE A 124 5.22 -5.73 0.37
N SER A 125 5.19 -4.86 1.39
CA SER A 125 3.97 -4.17 1.77
C SER A 125 3.79 -2.93 0.89
N PRO A 126 2.69 -2.80 0.16
CA PRO A 126 2.45 -1.60 -0.65
C PRO A 126 2.29 -0.34 0.21
N TRP A 127 1.56 -0.41 1.32
CA TRP A 127 1.02 0.75 2.00
C TRP A 127 1.31 0.85 3.51
N SER A 128 1.88 -0.17 4.15
CA SER A 128 2.19 -0.11 5.57
C SER A 128 3.38 0.81 5.85
N THR A 129 3.11 1.95 6.47
CA THR A 129 4.09 3.01 6.77
C THR A 129 4.79 2.84 8.12
N ASN A 130 4.23 2.03 9.03
CA ASN A 130 4.79 1.85 10.37
C ASN A 130 6.18 1.18 10.32
N VAL A 131 7.14 1.75 11.06
CA VAL A 131 8.54 1.29 11.07
C VAL A 131 8.68 -0.18 11.48
N LYS A 132 7.80 -0.71 12.33
CA LYS A 132 7.84 -2.10 12.81
C LYS A 132 7.64 -3.13 11.67
N THR A 133 7.08 -2.72 10.53
CA THR A 133 6.86 -3.61 9.39
C THR A 133 8.18 -4.17 8.85
N THR A 134 9.19 -3.33 8.70
CA THR A 134 10.50 -3.68 8.11
C THR A 134 11.64 -3.72 9.11
N GLN A 135 11.49 -3.04 10.26
CA GLN A 135 12.55 -2.87 11.24
C GLN A 135 13.16 -4.21 11.69
N GLY A 136 14.49 -4.34 11.51
CA GLY A 136 15.25 -5.54 11.89
C GLY A 136 15.05 -6.73 10.96
N LYS A 137 14.36 -6.59 9.84
CA LYS A 137 14.03 -7.65 8.88
C LYS A 137 14.79 -7.49 7.57
N LYS A 138 15.22 -8.62 6.99
CA LYS A 138 15.97 -8.67 5.72
C LYS A 138 15.09 -9.09 4.55
N TYR A 139 14.02 -9.82 4.81
CA TYR A 139 13.10 -10.33 3.79
C TYR A 139 11.86 -9.48 3.59
N VAL A 140 11.74 -8.37 4.33
CA VAL A 140 10.56 -7.50 4.30
C VAL A 140 10.90 -6.13 3.74
N PHE A 141 10.15 -5.72 2.73
CA PHE A 141 10.28 -4.47 2.01
C PHE A 141 8.94 -3.73 1.99
N ARG A 142 8.94 -2.46 1.59
CA ARG A 142 7.72 -1.67 1.33
C ARG A 142 7.87 -0.82 0.07
N ALA A 143 6.75 -0.33 -0.46
CA ALA A 143 6.73 0.62 -1.56
C ALA A 143 6.38 2.05 -1.10
N CYS A 144 5.87 2.19 0.11
CA CYS A 144 5.47 3.46 0.72
C CYS A 144 6.61 4.12 1.52
N MET A 145 6.43 5.38 1.89
CA MET A 145 7.27 6.06 2.88
C MET A 145 7.01 5.51 4.31
N ILE A 146 7.81 5.94 5.28
CA ILE A 146 7.66 5.56 6.69
C ILE A 146 6.97 6.67 7.50
N ASP A 147 6.36 6.28 8.62
CA ASP A 147 5.66 7.19 9.54
C ASP A 147 6.55 8.34 10.01
N ASP A 148 7.85 8.09 10.27
CA ASP A 148 8.80 9.09 10.72
C ASP A 148 8.93 10.24 9.71
N PHE A 149 9.04 9.91 8.42
CA PHE A 149 9.10 10.91 7.37
C PHE A 149 7.75 11.59 7.15
N GLN A 150 6.66 10.82 7.14
CA GLN A 150 5.32 11.36 6.93
C GLN A 150 4.89 12.29 8.07
N GLY A 151 5.15 11.92 9.32
CA GLY A 151 4.85 12.76 10.49
C GLY A 151 5.61 14.08 10.46
N LEU A 152 6.89 14.07 10.06
CA LEU A 152 7.68 15.28 9.84
C LEU A 152 7.11 16.16 8.72
N VAL A 153 6.70 15.56 7.59
CA VAL A 153 6.08 16.27 6.45
C VAL A 153 4.79 16.96 6.89
N CYS A 154 3.92 16.25 7.60
CA CYS A 154 2.67 16.82 8.14
C CYS A 154 2.93 17.93 9.15
N ALA A 155 3.92 17.76 10.04
CA ALA A 155 4.30 18.77 11.03
C ALA A 155 4.83 20.05 10.38
N ARG A 156 5.71 19.93 9.37
CA ARG A 156 6.20 21.07 8.58
C ARG A 156 5.06 21.77 7.86
N PHE A 157 4.19 21.00 7.22
CA PHE A 157 3.03 21.56 6.51
C PHE A 157 2.11 22.35 7.46
N ALA A 158 1.82 21.81 8.65
CA ALA A 158 1.05 22.50 9.66
C ALA A 158 1.69 23.82 10.11
N LYS A 159 3.03 23.83 10.33
CA LYS A 159 3.77 25.03 10.73
C LYS A 159 3.89 26.04 9.59
N ASP A 160 4.38 25.59 8.44
CA ASP A 160 4.86 26.47 7.38
C ASP A 160 3.76 26.93 6.47
N HIS A 161 2.77 26.07 6.17
CA HIS A 161 1.66 26.39 5.29
C HIS A 161 0.40 26.83 6.05
N LEU A 162 -0.06 26.01 7.01
CA LEU A 162 -1.25 26.34 7.80
C LEU A 162 -0.97 27.37 8.91
N LYS A 163 0.29 27.76 9.12
CA LYS A 163 0.71 28.74 10.13
C LYS A 163 0.22 28.39 11.53
N ALA A 164 0.25 27.11 11.87
CA ALA A 164 -0.22 26.61 13.16
C ALA A 164 0.84 26.78 14.25
N GLU A 165 0.50 27.51 15.31
CA GLU A 165 1.28 27.54 16.55
C GLU A 165 0.80 26.48 17.55
N LYS A 166 -0.50 26.09 17.44
CA LYS A 166 -1.13 25.07 18.26
C LYS A 166 -1.79 24.02 17.36
N ALA A 167 -1.54 22.77 17.64
CA ALA A 167 -2.20 21.63 17.01
C ALA A 167 -2.84 20.73 18.07
N ALA A 168 -3.82 19.95 17.66
CA ALA A 168 -4.32 18.82 18.42
C ALA A 168 -4.25 17.56 17.55
N VAL A 169 -4.32 16.41 18.20
CA VAL A 169 -4.32 15.09 17.53
C VAL A 169 -5.45 14.26 18.09
N LEU A 170 -6.16 13.54 17.21
CA LEU A 170 -7.09 12.49 17.59
C LEU A 170 -6.74 11.23 16.79
N TYR A 171 -6.42 10.13 17.48
CA TYR A 171 -5.92 8.92 16.84
C TYR A 171 -6.47 7.64 17.46
N ASP A 172 -6.51 6.55 16.67
CA ASP A 172 -6.85 5.22 17.16
C ASP A 172 -5.64 4.60 17.90
N VAL A 173 -5.79 4.38 19.21
CA VAL A 173 -4.72 3.82 20.05
C VAL A 173 -4.51 2.31 19.81
N ALA A 174 -5.49 1.61 19.27
CA ALA A 174 -5.38 0.18 18.95
C ALA A 174 -4.69 -0.08 17.60
N SER A 175 -4.50 0.95 16.79
CA SER A 175 -3.84 0.86 15.48
C SER A 175 -2.39 1.33 15.56
N GLU A 176 -1.43 0.45 15.25
CA GLU A 176 -0.01 0.78 15.24
C GLU A 176 0.34 1.91 14.24
N TYR A 177 -0.36 1.98 13.10
CA TYR A 177 -0.24 3.08 12.15
C TYR A 177 -0.66 4.42 12.76
N ASN A 178 -1.91 4.50 13.22
CA ASN A 178 -2.48 5.75 13.73
C ASN A 178 -1.66 6.29 14.91
N LYS A 179 -1.27 5.39 15.82
CA LYS A 179 -0.44 5.71 16.97
C LYS A 179 0.96 6.18 16.57
N GLY A 180 1.64 5.44 15.70
CA GLY A 180 3.01 5.73 15.29
C GLY A 180 3.14 7.11 14.64
N ILE A 181 2.29 7.39 13.65
CA ILE A 181 2.32 8.68 12.95
C ILE A 181 1.83 9.84 13.83
N ALA A 182 0.87 9.60 14.75
CA ALA A 182 0.43 10.60 15.72
C ALA A 182 1.57 11.04 16.66
N GLU A 183 2.32 10.06 17.19
CA GLU A 183 3.48 10.30 18.05
C GLU A 183 4.59 11.05 17.29
N GLU A 184 4.88 10.67 16.06
CA GLU A 184 5.91 11.33 15.25
C GLU A 184 5.49 12.75 14.82
N PHE A 185 4.22 12.96 14.44
CA PHE A 185 3.71 14.31 14.20
C PHE A 185 3.89 15.21 15.41
N LYS A 186 3.50 14.73 16.61
CA LYS A 186 3.66 15.50 17.86
C LYS A 186 5.13 15.85 18.09
N LYS A 187 6.02 14.88 18.07
CA LYS A 187 7.47 15.06 18.26
C LYS A 187 8.04 16.08 17.28
N SER A 188 7.74 15.92 16.00
CA SER A 188 8.23 16.80 14.93
C SER A 188 7.64 18.21 15.03
N PHE A 189 6.33 18.34 15.31
CA PHE A 189 5.67 19.64 15.44
C PHE A 189 6.21 20.45 16.62
N GLU A 190 6.45 19.79 17.76
CA GLU A 190 7.05 20.41 18.94
C GLU A 190 8.53 20.78 18.72
N ALA A 191 9.29 19.95 18.00
CA ALA A 191 10.67 20.26 17.59
C ALA A 191 10.76 21.49 16.66
N LEU A 192 9.71 21.76 15.87
CA LEU A 192 9.58 22.94 15.02
C LEU A 192 9.04 24.18 15.77
N GLY A 193 8.98 24.14 17.11
CA GLY A 193 8.49 25.24 17.95
C GLY A 193 6.96 25.39 17.99
N GLY A 194 6.20 24.41 17.51
CA GLY A 194 4.77 24.33 17.72
C GLY A 194 4.41 23.75 19.09
N LYS A 195 3.12 23.74 19.44
CA LYS A 195 2.63 23.12 20.67
C LYS A 195 1.45 22.22 20.37
N VAL A 196 1.55 20.92 20.71
CA VAL A 196 0.39 20.03 20.73
C VAL A 196 -0.38 20.24 22.04
N VAL A 197 -1.53 20.88 21.93
CA VAL A 197 -2.32 21.35 23.09
C VAL A 197 -3.35 20.32 23.56
N SER A 198 -3.67 19.32 22.73
CA SER A 198 -4.50 18.15 23.07
C SER A 198 -4.04 16.95 22.27
N PHE A 199 -3.88 15.80 22.93
CA PHE A 199 -3.44 14.56 22.32
C PHE A 199 -4.38 13.44 22.79
N GLU A 200 -5.41 13.18 21.99
CA GLU A 200 -6.55 12.37 22.38
C GLU A 200 -6.58 11.06 21.59
N SER A 201 -7.06 10.02 22.24
CA SER A 201 -7.21 8.71 21.61
C SER A 201 -8.64 8.19 21.68
N TYR A 202 -8.94 7.30 20.74
CA TYR A 202 -10.13 6.47 20.71
C TYR A 202 -9.73 5.02 20.40
N THR A 203 -10.65 4.08 20.36
CA THR A 203 -10.40 2.69 20.02
C THR A 203 -11.12 2.32 18.73
N THR A 204 -10.50 1.52 17.89
CA THR A 204 -11.08 1.02 16.62
C THR A 204 -12.55 0.62 16.79
N GLY A 205 -13.42 1.18 15.96
CA GLY A 205 -14.87 0.90 15.98
C GLY A 205 -15.69 1.89 16.79
N ASP A 206 -15.06 2.80 17.53
CA ASP A 206 -15.78 3.90 18.21
C ASP A 206 -16.52 4.76 17.17
N GLN A 207 -17.74 5.18 17.52
CA GLN A 207 -18.59 6.02 16.67
C GLN A 207 -18.92 7.37 17.32
N ASP A 208 -18.59 7.56 18.58
CA ASP A 208 -18.78 8.81 19.32
C ASP A 208 -17.45 9.31 19.87
N PHE A 209 -16.99 10.44 19.33
CA PHE A 209 -15.74 11.10 19.69
C PHE A 209 -15.99 12.38 20.50
N SER A 210 -17.22 12.62 20.95
CA SER A 210 -17.65 13.88 21.59
C SER A 210 -16.80 14.27 22.79
N SER A 211 -16.41 13.30 23.62
CA SER A 211 -15.58 13.55 24.80
C SER A 211 -14.19 14.08 24.44
N GLN A 212 -13.52 13.43 23.49
CA GLN A 212 -12.19 13.80 23.00
C GLN A 212 -12.26 15.16 22.29
N LEU A 213 -13.23 15.29 21.37
CA LEU A 213 -13.40 16.50 20.56
C LEU A 213 -13.78 17.71 21.41
N THR A 214 -14.55 17.54 22.50
CA THR A 214 -14.84 18.64 23.44
C THR A 214 -13.54 19.16 24.10
N ARG A 215 -12.63 18.28 24.50
CA ARG A 215 -11.32 18.70 25.05
C ARG A 215 -10.48 19.41 23.99
N ILE A 216 -10.45 18.90 22.77
CA ILE A 216 -9.75 19.50 21.64
C ILE A 216 -10.27 20.91 21.35
N VAL A 217 -11.58 21.08 21.21
CA VAL A 217 -12.21 22.38 20.93
C VAL A 217 -11.88 23.40 22.02
N ARG A 218 -11.95 23.01 23.31
CA ARG A 218 -11.57 23.87 24.45
C ARG A 218 -10.12 24.31 24.41
N ALA A 219 -9.21 23.46 23.92
CA ALA A 219 -7.80 23.80 23.80
C ALA A 219 -7.50 24.76 22.63
N SER A 220 -8.49 25.04 21.77
CA SER A 220 -8.44 26.00 20.67
C SER A 220 -7.22 25.81 19.75
N PRO A 221 -6.96 24.61 19.19
CA PRO A 221 -5.91 24.44 18.22
C PRO A 221 -6.26 25.06 16.87
N LYS A 222 -5.25 25.50 16.13
CA LYS A 222 -5.40 25.94 14.73
C LYS A 222 -5.62 24.74 13.79
N VAL A 223 -4.95 23.61 14.08
CA VAL A 223 -4.99 22.38 13.28
C VAL A 223 -5.39 21.22 14.16
N LEU A 224 -6.30 20.39 13.67
CA LEU A 224 -6.59 19.06 14.19
C LEU A 224 -6.01 18.01 13.22
N PHE A 225 -4.96 17.32 13.67
CA PHE A 225 -4.36 16.21 12.90
C PHE A 225 -5.13 14.92 13.18
N LEU A 226 -5.62 14.31 12.10
CA LEU A 226 -6.40 13.08 12.11
C LEU A 226 -5.68 11.99 11.28
N PRO A 227 -4.66 11.32 11.84
CA PRO A 227 -3.94 10.24 11.15
C PRO A 227 -4.76 8.95 11.17
N ASN A 228 -5.97 9.00 10.64
CA ASN A 228 -6.96 7.93 10.71
C ASN A 228 -7.39 7.51 9.31
N TYR A 229 -8.13 6.40 9.19
CA TYR A 229 -8.55 5.91 7.90
C TYR A 229 -9.77 6.65 7.33
N TYR A 230 -9.88 6.65 6.01
CA TYR A 230 -10.97 7.27 5.24
C TYR A 230 -12.38 6.91 5.72
N SER A 231 -12.54 5.73 6.33
CA SER A 231 -13.84 5.24 6.84
C SER A 231 -14.27 5.89 8.15
N GLU A 232 -13.36 6.46 8.92
CA GLU A 232 -13.61 7.04 10.26
C GLU A 232 -13.58 8.57 10.25
N VAL A 233 -12.65 9.14 9.48
CA VAL A 233 -12.38 10.58 9.44
C VAL A 233 -13.61 11.46 9.15
N PRO A 234 -14.50 11.11 8.19
CA PRO A 234 -15.69 11.94 7.92
C PRO A 234 -16.56 12.14 9.16
N LEU A 235 -16.78 11.09 9.94
CA LEU A 235 -17.57 11.17 11.17
C LEU A 235 -16.87 12.02 12.24
N GLN A 236 -15.54 11.91 12.35
CA GLN A 236 -14.73 12.71 13.28
C GLN A 236 -14.82 14.20 12.94
N ILE A 237 -14.68 14.55 11.67
CA ILE A 237 -14.80 15.94 11.18
C ILE A 237 -16.19 16.49 11.43
N GLN A 238 -17.24 15.74 11.09
CA GLN A 238 -18.62 16.14 11.32
C GLN A 238 -18.89 16.42 12.81
N GLN A 239 -18.45 15.54 13.70
CA GLN A 239 -18.60 15.74 15.13
C GLN A 239 -17.79 16.92 15.64
N ALA A 240 -16.56 17.13 15.17
CA ALA A 240 -15.74 18.28 15.53
C ALA A 240 -16.40 19.59 15.11
N ARG A 241 -16.93 19.67 13.90
CA ARG A 241 -17.66 20.86 13.40
C ARG A 241 -18.92 21.15 14.23
N ARG A 242 -19.71 20.13 14.57
CA ARG A 242 -20.91 20.28 15.44
C ARG A 242 -20.55 20.81 16.83
N LEU A 243 -19.37 20.47 17.36
CA LEU A 243 -18.88 20.96 18.64
C LEU A 243 -18.20 22.34 18.56
N GLY A 244 -18.18 22.96 17.37
CA GLY A 244 -17.67 24.32 17.15
C GLY A 244 -16.19 24.41 16.78
N PHE A 245 -15.55 23.30 16.32
CA PHE A 245 -14.20 23.38 15.80
C PHE A 245 -14.20 24.14 14.46
N THR A 246 -13.43 25.24 14.40
CA THR A 246 -13.33 26.12 13.22
C THR A 246 -11.97 26.09 12.54
N GLY A 247 -11.00 25.34 13.11
CA GLY A 247 -9.65 25.22 12.55
C GLY A 247 -9.59 24.32 11.32
N ASP A 248 -8.38 24.10 10.84
CA ASP A 248 -8.08 23.27 9.69
C ASP A 248 -7.95 21.79 10.14
N PHE A 249 -8.38 20.87 9.27
CA PHE A 249 -8.04 19.45 9.44
C PHE A 249 -6.88 19.09 8.53
N LEU A 250 -6.01 18.24 9.07
CA LEU A 250 -4.87 17.69 8.36
C LEU A 250 -4.87 16.17 8.50
N GLY A 251 -4.74 15.45 7.39
CA GLY A 251 -4.70 14.00 7.35
C GLY A 251 -3.35 13.44 6.95
N SER A 252 -3.28 12.13 6.98
CA SER A 252 -2.19 11.31 6.47
C SER A 252 -2.68 10.44 5.30
N ASP A 253 -1.84 9.55 4.79
CA ASP A 253 -2.17 8.67 3.65
C ASP A 253 -3.41 7.80 3.87
N GLY A 254 -3.81 7.53 5.11
CA GLY A 254 -5.10 6.91 5.44
C GLY A 254 -6.33 7.60 4.82
N TRP A 255 -6.19 8.85 4.36
CA TRP A 255 -7.25 9.59 3.64
C TRP A 255 -7.24 9.35 2.12
N GLY A 256 -6.27 8.58 1.60
CA GLY A 256 -6.02 8.44 0.16
C GLY A 256 -7.12 7.78 -0.67
N SER A 257 -8.19 7.27 -0.06
CA SER A 257 -9.34 6.74 -0.78
C SER A 257 -10.33 7.83 -1.17
N PRO A 258 -10.77 7.92 -2.47
CA PRO A 258 -11.82 8.84 -2.89
C PRO A 258 -13.16 8.66 -2.17
N GLU A 259 -13.38 7.54 -1.48
CA GLU A 259 -14.56 7.32 -0.64
C GLU A 259 -14.67 8.36 0.50
N ILE A 260 -13.56 8.93 0.98
CA ILE A 260 -13.58 9.96 2.01
C ILE A 260 -14.41 11.18 1.60
N ILE A 261 -14.36 11.55 0.31
CA ILE A 261 -15.12 12.66 -0.25
C ILE A 261 -16.61 12.32 -0.30
N LYS A 262 -16.95 11.09 -0.70
CA LYS A 262 -18.35 10.63 -0.75
C LYS A 262 -18.97 10.57 0.65
N LEU A 263 -18.21 10.10 1.64
CA LEU A 263 -18.66 9.96 3.03
C LEU A 263 -18.74 11.31 3.76
N GLY A 264 -17.79 12.20 3.52
CA GLY A 264 -17.67 13.47 4.25
C GLY A 264 -18.30 14.67 3.55
N GLY A 265 -18.58 14.56 2.24
CA GLY A 265 -19.22 15.62 1.47
C GLY A 265 -18.47 16.97 1.57
N SER A 266 -19.24 18.04 1.81
CA SER A 266 -18.70 19.41 1.89
C SER A 266 -17.75 19.63 3.08
N ASP A 267 -17.81 18.81 4.13
CA ASP A 267 -16.92 18.97 5.29
C ASP A 267 -15.46 18.62 4.97
N MET A 268 -15.25 17.89 3.88
CA MET A 268 -13.91 17.55 3.39
C MET A 268 -13.31 18.65 2.51
N GLU A 269 -14.10 19.61 2.03
CA GLU A 269 -13.63 20.66 1.11
C GLU A 269 -12.59 21.55 1.77
N GLY A 270 -11.50 21.81 1.06
CA GLY A 270 -10.38 22.64 1.52
C GLY A 270 -9.39 21.93 2.46
N GLN A 271 -9.65 20.69 2.88
CA GLN A 271 -8.77 19.99 3.78
C GLN A 271 -7.55 19.40 3.07
N PHE A 272 -6.48 19.11 3.83
CA PHE A 272 -5.21 18.62 3.31
C PHE A 272 -4.83 17.28 3.92
N PHE A 273 -4.09 16.49 3.15
CA PHE A 273 -3.48 15.26 3.66
C PHE A 273 -2.19 14.93 2.91
N SER A 274 -1.29 14.20 3.55
CA SER A 274 -0.10 13.65 2.90
C SER A 274 -0.39 12.29 2.28
N THR A 275 0.20 12.00 1.13
CA THR A 275 0.10 10.71 0.45
C THR A 275 1.34 10.44 -0.41
N HIS A 276 1.30 9.40 -1.21
CA HIS A 276 2.42 8.90 -2.02
C HIS A 276 2.34 9.32 -3.49
N TYR A 277 1.19 9.83 -3.94
CA TYR A 277 0.86 9.96 -5.35
C TYR A 277 -0.25 11.00 -5.56
N ALA A 278 -0.18 11.71 -6.68
CA ALA A 278 -1.22 12.63 -7.12
C ALA A 278 -1.52 12.38 -8.61
N PRO A 279 -2.77 12.06 -8.97
CA PRO A 279 -3.10 11.69 -10.35
C PRO A 279 -3.01 12.85 -11.34
N ASP A 280 -3.14 14.09 -10.88
CA ASP A 280 -3.16 15.31 -11.72
C ASP A 280 -1.77 15.81 -12.14
N ILE A 281 -0.68 15.33 -11.50
CA ILE A 281 0.71 15.64 -11.90
C ILE A 281 1.47 14.40 -12.38
N ALA A 282 0.75 13.42 -12.84
CA ALA A 282 1.30 12.10 -13.17
C ALA A 282 2.41 12.16 -14.23
N THR A 283 3.50 11.43 -13.97
CA THR A 283 4.54 11.13 -14.96
C THR A 283 3.98 10.30 -16.13
N PRO A 284 4.68 10.20 -17.29
CA PRO A 284 4.22 9.32 -18.37
C PRO A 284 3.94 7.89 -17.93
N THR A 285 4.74 7.33 -17.01
CA THR A 285 4.51 6.00 -16.40
C THR A 285 3.19 5.97 -15.63
N ALA A 286 2.97 6.97 -14.79
CA ALA A 286 1.74 7.08 -14.01
C ALA A 286 0.51 7.32 -14.88
N GLN A 287 0.61 8.17 -15.91
CA GLN A 287 -0.49 8.41 -16.85
C GLN A 287 -0.93 7.13 -17.58
N LYS A 288 0.04 6.30 -18.00
CA LYS A 288 -0.26 5.00 -18.62
C LYS A 288 -1.03 4.09 -17.67
N PHE A 289 -0.57 4.00 -16.43
CA PHE A 289 -1.22 3.21 -15.38
C PHE A 289 -2.64 3.72 -15.10
N ILE A 290 -2.81 5.03 -14.85
CA ILE A 290 -4.10 5.66 -14.56
C ILE A 290 -5.11 5.34 -15.67
N LYS A 291 -4.72 5.57 -16.92
CA LYS A 291 -5.59 5.32 -18.07
C LYS A 291 -6.00 3.84 -18.14
N ALA A 292 -5.06 2.92 -18.01
CA ALA A 292 -5.35 1.49 -18.07
C ALA A 292 -6.25 1.02 -16.91
N TYR A 293 -6.02 1.56 -15.72
CA TYR A 293 -6.83 1.27 -14.53
C TYR A 293 -8.26 1.79 -14.70
N GLU A 294 -8.42 3.05 -15.12
CA GLU A 294 -9.71 3.71 -15.35
C GLU A 294 -10.52 3.01 -16.48
N GLU A 295 -9.86 2.62 -17.57
CA GLU A 295 -10.48 1.87 -18.64
C GLU A 295 -11.04 0.53 -18.16
N ARG A 296 -10.34 -0.13 -17.22
CA ARG A 296 -10.72 -1.46 -16.73
C ARG A 296 -11.75 -1.39 -15.59
N TYR A 297 -11.53 -0.53 -14.61
CA TYR A 297 -12.31 -0.52 -13.36
C TYR A 297 -13.34 0.61 -13.28
N LYS A 298 -13.33 1.56 -14.24
CA LYS A 298 -14.23 2.73 -14.31
C LYS A 298 -14.14 3.67 -13.11
N GLU A 299 -12.99 3.65 -12.45
CA GLU A 299 -12.64 4.53 -11.32
C GLU A 299 -11.17 4.94 -11.42
N LEU A 300 -10.83 6.10 -10.88
CA LEU A 300 -9.43 6.53 -10.77
C LEU A 300 -8.71 5.64 -9.74
N PRO A 301 -7.45 5.25 -10.00
CA PRO A 301 -6.66 4.53 -9.01
C PRO A 301 -6.34 5.44 -7.82
N ASP A 302 -6.50 4.90 -6.62
CA ASP A 302 -6.00 5.50 -5.39
C ASP A 302 -4.50 5.22 -5.20
N ASP A 303 -3.93 5.71 -4.10
CA ASP A 303 -2.52 5.51 -3.77
C ASP A 303 -2.17 4.04 -3.47
N VAL A 304 -3.11 3.27 -2.91
CA VAL A 304 -2.93 1.83 -2.67
C VAL A 304 -2.80 1.07 -4.00
N ALA A 305 -3.63 1.38 -4.97
CA ALA A 305 -3.54 0.79 -6.31
C ALA A 305 -2.20 1.14 -6.97
N ALA A 306 -1.77 2.41 -6.90
CA ALA A 306 -0.51 2.87 -7.46
C ALA A 306 0.71 2.19 -6.79
N LEU A 307 0.74 2.13 -5.46
CA LEU A 307 1.80 1.48 -4.68
C LEU A 307 1.83 -0.04 -4.86
N THR A 308 0.66 -0.68 -5.02
CA THR A 308 0.61 -2.11 -5.31
C THR A 308 1.17 -2.40 -6.70
N PHE A 309 0.83 -1.59 -7.70
CA PHE A 309 1.39 -1.73 -9.04
C PHE A 309 2.91 -1.56 -9.02
N ASP A 310 3.43 -0.57 -8.28
CA ASP A 310 4.86 -0.37 -8.06
C ASP A 310 5.53 -1.54 -7.33
N SER A 311 4.86 -2.12 -6.33
CA SER A 311 5.34 -3.31 -5.62
C SER A 311 5.55 -4.49 -6.56
N PHE A 312 4.62 -4.73 -7.50
CA PHE A 312 4.78 -5.75 -8.54
C PHE A 312 5.88 -5.39 -9.53
N GLY A 313 6.00 -4.13 -9.93
CA GLY A 313 7.07 -3.66 -10.81
C GLY A 313 8.46 -3.89 -10.21
N MET A 314 8.67 -3.52 -8.93
CA MET A 314 9.89 -3.80 -8.18
C MET A 314 10.16 -5.30 -8.06
N LEU A 315 9.13 -6.09 -7.76
CA LEU A 315 9.23 -7.54 -7.67
C LEU A 315 9.68 -8.16 -9.00
N PHE A 316 9.08 -7.76 -10.11
CA PHE A 316 9.44 -8.27 -11.44
C PHE A 316 10.86 -7.83 -11.87
N GLN A 317 11.25 -6.59 -11.55
CA GLN A 317 12.62 -6.12 -11.77
C GLN A 317 13.62 -6.97 -10.98
N ALA A 318 13.35 -7.23 -9.71
CA ALA A 318 14.21 -8.03 -8.84
C ALA A 318 14.28 -9.51 -9.27
N ILE A 319 13.16 -10.12 -9.68
CA ILE A 319 13.15 -11.51 -10.20
C ILE A 319 14.04 -11.62 -11.45
N LYS A 320 13.95 -10.67 -12.37
CA LYS A 320 14.82 -10.65 -13.57
C LYS A 320 16.30 -10.49 -13.19
N ALA A 321 16.59 -9.57 -12.26
CA ALA A 321 17.97 -9.31 -11.81
C ALA A 321 18.57 -10.49 -11.04
N ALA A 322 17.76 -11.20 -10.26
CA ALA A 322 18.18 -12.40 -9.52
C ALA A 322 18.65 -13.55 -10.45
N GLY A 323 18.11 -13.63 -11.67
CA GLY A 323 18.43 -14.69 -12.64
C GLY A 323 18.06 -16.10 -12.19
N LYS A 324 17.39 -16.24 -11.05
CA LYS A 324 16.95 -17.49 -10.43
C LYS A 324 15.59 -17.34 -9.79
N ILE A 325 14.83 -18.45 -9.73
CA ILE A 325 13.53 -18.49 -9.06
C ILE A 325 13.71 -19.12 -7.67
N ASP A 326 14.34 -18.37 -6.78
CA ASP A 326 14.44 -18.73 -5.36
C ASP A 326 14.33 -17.47 -4.47
N ARG A 327 13.87 -17.68 -3.23
CA ARG A 327 13.56 -16.61 -2.28
C ARG A 327 14.79 -15.82 -1.83
N ALA A 328 15.94 -16.47 -1.68
CA ALA A 328 17.15 -15.81 -1.20
C ALA A 328 17.73 -14.87 -2.27
N SER A 329 17.85 -15.35 -3.52
CA SER A 329 18.33 -14.54 -4.65
C SER A 329 17.37 -13.37 -4.93
N LEU A 330 16.05 -13.60 -4.80
CA LEU A 330 15.06 -12.54 -4.94
C LEU A 330 15.22 -11.46 -3.85
N ARG A 331 15.39 -11.88 -2.57
CA ARG A 331 15.63 -10.95 -1.47
C ARG A 331 16.87 -10.10 -1.70
N ASP A 332 17.96 -10.71 -2.15
CA ASP A 332 19.20 -9.99 -2.43
C ASP A 332 19.03 -8.99 -3.57
N ALA A 333 18.31 -9.36 -4.62
CA ALA A 333 18.01 -8.49 -5.74
C ALA A 333 17.09 -7.31 -5.35
N LEU A 334 16.07 -7.54 -4.49
CA LEU A 334 15.22 -6.46 -3.96
C LEU A 334 16.04 -5.46 -3.15
N ALA A 335 16.93 -5.93 -2.26
CA ALA A 335 17.79 -5.08 -1.43
C ALA A 335 18.78 -4.25 -2.26
N GLN A 336 19.08 -4.65 -3.50
CA GLN A 336 20.00 -3.97 -4.41
C GLN A 336 19.32 -3.03 -5.42
N ILE A 337 18.02 -2.78 -5.31
CA ILE A 337 17.35 -1.80 -6.17
C ILE A 337 17.84 -0.40 -5.82
N THR A 338 18.75 0.14 -6.63
CA THR A 338 19.28 1.50 -6.49
C THR A 338 18.43 2.54 -7.19
N LYS A 339 17.56 2.12 -8.10
CA LYS A 339 16.61 2.97 -8.80
C LYS A 339 15.44 2.16 -9.33
N TYR A 340 14.23 2.59 -8.98
CA TYR A 340 12.98 2.15 -9.58
C TYR A 340 12.13 3.37 -9.94
N GLU A 341 11.70 3.49 -11.18
CA GLU A 341 10.84 4.56 -11.66
C GLU A 341 9.41 4.04 -11.77
N GLY A 342 8.64 4.28 -10.73
CA GLY A 342 7.27 3.80 -10.58
C GLY A 342 6.20 4.82 -10.90
N VAL A 343 4.97 4.38 -10.69
CA VAL A 343 3.76 5.22 -10.75
C VAL A 343 3.79 6.29 -9.66
N THR A 344 4.27 5.93 -8.46
CA THR A 344 4.35 6.83 -7.30
C THR A 344 5.69 7.58 -7.22
N GLY A 345 6.42 7.67 -8.34
CA GLY A 345 7.71 8.35 -8.43
C GLY A 345 8.92 7.43 -8.33
N THR A 346 10.08 8.04 -8.16
CA THR A 346 11.35 7.30 -8.07
C THR A 346 11.56 6.78 -6.65
N MET A 347 11.97 5.52 -6.56
CA MET A 347 12.32 4.83 -5.31
C MET A 347 13.70 4.18 -5.40
N ARG A 348 14.40 4.09 -4.27
CA ARG A 348 15.64 3.32 -4.10
C ARG A 348 15.74 2.80 -2.68
N PHE A 349 16.40 1.67 -2.50
CA PHE A 349 16.72 1.15 -1.17
C PHE A 349 18.16 1.50 -0.77
N GLU A 350 18.37 1.81 0.50
CA GLU A 350 19.67 2.18 1.08
C GLU A 350 20.01 1.28 2.28
N GLY A 351 19.98 -0.04 2.07
CA GLY A 351 20.37 -1.03 3.07
C GLY A 351 19.27 -1.44 4.05
N THR A 352 18.07 -0.90 3.92
CA THR A 352 16.86 -1.32 4.65
C THR A 352 15.78 -1.75 3.67
N GLY A 353 14.68 -2.33 4.19
CA GLY A 353 13.48 -2.58 3.39
C GLY A 353 12.62 -1.36 3.11
N ASP A 354 13.06 -0.16 3.54
CA ASP A 354 12.36 1.10 3.39
C ASP A 354 12.90 1.86 2.18
N PRO A 355 12.07 2.27 1.23
CA PRO A 355 12.52 3.07 0.10
C PRO A 355 12.69 4.53 0.49
N VAL A 356 13.72 5.18 -0.04
CA VAL A 356 13.82 6.63 -0.07
C VAL A 356 12.95 7.14 -1.21
N LYS A 357 11.93 7.93 -0.89
CA LYS A 357 10.97 8.52 -1.83
C LYS A 357 10.36 9.81 -1.29
N SER A 358 9.81 10.64 -2.18
CA SER A 358 9.11 11.87 -1.82
C SER A 358 7.70 11.59 -1.30
N ALA A 359 7.19 12.49 -0.48
CA ALA A 359 5.78 12.59 -0.11
C ALA A 359 5.06 13.63 -0.99
N VAL A 360 3.75 13.50 -1.10
CA VAL A 360 2.88 14.44 -1.79
C VAL A 360 1.85 14.98 -0.80
N ILE A 361 1.57 16.27 -0.87
CA ILE A 361 0.44 16.89 -0.18
C ILE A 361 -0.69 17.08 -1.19
N ILE A 362 -1.86 16.62 -0.82
CA ILE A 362 -3.11 16.76 -1.58
C ILE A 362 -4.01 17.76 -0.86
N GLN A 363 -4.70 18.58 -1.62
CA GLN A 363 -5.88 19.33 -1.17
C GLN A 363 -7.14 18.69 -1.72
N ILE A 364 -8.16 18.54 -0.90
CA ILE A 364 -9.50 18.19 -1.37
C ILE A 364 -10.15 19.49 -1.86
N LYS A 365 -10.37 19.59 -3.17
CA LYS A 365 -10.87 20.79 -3.81
C LYS A 365 -11.87 20.45 -4.91
N ASP A 366 -13.00 21.16 -4.93
CA ASP A 366 -14.10 20.93 -5.89
C ASP A 366 -14.53 19.44 -5.92
N GLY A 367 -14.53 18.78 -4.75
CA GLY A 367 -14.87 17.37 -4.60
C GLY A 367 -13.86 16.42 -5.24
N LYS A 368 -12.60 16.81 -5.36
CA LYS A 368 -11.51 16.00 -5.97
C LYS A 368 -10.22 16.10 -5.18
N PHE A 369 -9.39 15.11 -5.31
CA PHE A 369 -7.99 15.17 -4.89
C PHE A 369 -7.20 16.01 -5.89
N THR A 370 -6.60 17.09 -5.41
CA THR A 370 -5.81 18.02 -6.21
C THR A 370 -4.40 18.11 -5.63
N TYR A 371 -3.40 17.99 -6.48
CA TYR A 371 -2.02 18.17 -6.08
C TYR A 371 -1.80 19.56 -5.47
N PHE A 372 -1.12 19.60 -4.36
CA PHE A 372 -0.73 20.85 -3.71
C PHE A 372 0.80 21.05 -3.70
N ALA A 373 1.56 20.06 -3.20
CA ALA A 373 3.01 20.13 -3.11
C ALA A 373 3.66 18.76 -3.05
N SER A 374 4.94 18.68 -3.42
CA SER A 374 5.81 17.54 -3.15
C SER A 374 6.88 17.91 -2.13
N VAL A 375 7.18 16.97 -1.25
CA VAL A 375 8.22 17.11 -0.21
C VAL A 375 9.24 16.00 -0.44
N GLY A 376 10.50 16.38 -0.72
CA GLY A 376 11.61 15.45 -0.83
C GLY A 376 11.99 14.82 0.50
N PRO A 377 12.67 13.65 0.46
CA PRO A 377 13.20 12.97 1.63
C PRO A 377 14.36 13.70 2.29
#